data_da2496814e4d03a0d683147bacce12f9
#
_entry.id   da2496814e4d03a0d683147bacce12f9
#
_cell.length_a   1.000
_cell.length_b   1.000
_cell.length_c   1.000
_cell.angle_alpha   90.00
_cell.angle_beta   90.00
_cell.angle_gamma   90.00
#
_symmetry.space_group_name_H-M   'P 1'
#
loop_
_entity.id
_entity.type
_entity.pdbx_description
1 polymer ?
#
loop_
_entity_poly.entity_id
_entity_poly.type
_entity_poly.pdbx_seq_one_letter_code
_entity_poly.pdbx_strand_id
1 'polypeptide(L)'
;MKTHYYIDDIINICTDKHLTVDEIFNFLQDKYPEIWRSSVYRNVEQLSEKWKLKKVTWIGKKAYFEANIWNHIHLIDENTWDIIDLPINSIDFEKLPKNFNINNTDIKIFWTFS
;
A
#
# COMPACT_ATOMS: atom_id res chain seq x y z
N MET A 1 -11.28 25.67 -4.40
CA MET A 1 -11.12 24.51 -3.53
C MET A 1 -9.67 24.40 -3.08
N LYS A 2 -9.46 24.22 -1.81
CA LYS A 2 -8.11 24.09 -1.30
C LYS A 2 -7.51 22.73 -1.67
N THR A 3 -6.39 22.74 -2.35
CA THR A 3 -5.59 21.56 -2.51
C THR A 3 -4.84 21.33 -1.19
N HIS A 4 -4.89 20.11 -0.69
CA HIS A 4 -4.18 19.82 0.53
C HIS A 4 -2.68 19.81 0.28
N TYR A 5 -1.98 20.65 1.00
CA TYR A 5 -0.54 20.90 0.81
C TYR A 5 0.35 19.71 1.13
N TYR A 6 -0.21 18.65 1.77
CA TYR A 6 0.56 17.49 2.16
C TYR A 6 0.36 16.27 1.24
N ILE A 7 -0.36 16.41 0.14
CA ILE A 7 -0.63 15.29 -0.77
C ILE A 7 0.66 14.69 -1.33
N ASP A 8 1.58 15.53 -1.80
CA ASP A 8 2.85 15.05 -2.32
C ASP A 8 3.68 14.37 -1.24
N ASP A 9 3.59 14.85 -0.01
CA ASP A 9 4.27 14.22 1.12
C ASP A 9 3.72 12.82 1.40
N ILE A 10 2.41 12.61 1.27
CA ILE A 10 1.82 11.28 1.43
C ILE A 10 2.43 10.29 0.44
N ILE A 11 2.50 10.68 -0.83
CA ILE A 11 3.06 9.83 -1.88
C ILE A 11 4.54 9.54 -1.60
N ASN A 12 5.30 10.56 -1.22
CA ASN A 12 6.71 10.41 -0.92
C ASN A 12 6.95 9.49 0.28
N ILE A 13 6.14 9.63 1.33
CA ILE A 13 6.23 8.78 2.53
C ILE A 13 5.97 7.32 2.17
N CYS A 14 5.03 7.07 1.26
CA CYS A 14 4.65 5.71 0.88
C CYS A 14 5.57 5.08 -0.17
N THR A 15 6.53 5.83 -0.71
CA THR A 15 7.48 5.30 -1.69
C THR A 15 8.37 4.25 -1.04
N ASP A 16 8.41 3.06 -1.63
CA ASP A 16 9.17 1.90 -1.13
C ASP A 16 8.76 1.45 0.28
N LYS A 17 7.56 1.79 0.71
CA LYS A 17 7.04 1.43 2.02
C LYS A 17 5.59 0.98 1.93
N HIS A 18 5.19 0.18 2.91
CA HIS A 18 3.82 -0.25 3.11
C HIS A 18 3.36 0.31 4.46
N LEU A 19 2.53 1.35 4.42
CA LEU A 19 2.16 2.07 5.63
C LEU A 19 0.65 2.06 5.85
N THR A 20 0.24 1.93 7.11
CA THR A 20 -1.15 2.14 7.48
C THR A 20 -1.45 3.65 7.47
N VAL A 21 -2.73 3.99 7.44
CA VAL A 21 -3.13 5.41 7.53
C VAL A 21 -2.61 6.05 8.81
N ASP A 22 -2.64 5.33 9.93
CA ASP A 22 -2.14 5.87 11.20
C ASP A 22 -0.66 6.17 11.13
N GLU A 23 0.12 5.31 10.50
CA GLU A 23 1.55 5.55 10.31
C GLU A 23 1.80 6.76 9.41
N ILE A 24 1.03 6.88 8.33
CA ILE A 24 1.10 8.05 7.44
C ILE A 24 0.77 9.32 8.21
N PHE A 25 -0.29 9.30 9.01
CA PHE A 25 -0.67 10.44 9.83
C PHE A 25 0.44 10.84 10.79
N ASN A 26 1.07 9.86 11.45
CA ASN A 26 2.14 10.15 12.39
C ASN A 26 3.33 10.83 11.71
N PHE A 27 3.72 10.38 10.52
CA PHE A 27 4.78 11.04 9.74
C PHE A 27 4.41 12.46 9.39
N LEU A 28 3.16 12.67 8.94
CA LEU A 28 2.71 14.01 8.56
C LEU A 28 2.61 14.95 9.76
N GLN A 29 2.20 14.44 10.91
CA GLN A 29 2.06 15.26 12.10
C GLN A 29 3.39 15.85 12.56
N ASP A 30 4.50 15.15 12.35
CA ASP A 30 5.82 15.67 12.68
C ASP A 30 6.15 16.92 11.86
N LYS A 31 5.71 16.96 10.60
CA LYS A 31 5.95 18.11 9.72
C LYS A 31 4.85 19.16 9.82
N TYR A 32 3.63 18.71 10.05
CA TYR A 32 2.43 19.56 10.10
C TYR A 32 1.68 19.30 11.41
N PRO A 33 2.10 19.90 12.54
CA PRO A 33 1.53 19.57 13.85
C PRO A 33 0.03 19.78 13.97
N GLU A 34 -0.55 20.66 13.15
CA GLU A 34 -1.97 20.99 13.20
C GLU A 34 -2.82 20.18 12.23
N ILE A 35 -2.22 19.18 11.56
CA ILE A 35 -2.94 18.38 10.58
C ILE A 35 -4.04 17.55 11.25
N TRP A 36 -5.18 17.43 10.55
CA TRP A 36 -6.34 16.69 11.07
C TRP A 36 -6.29 15.25 10.57
N ARG A 37 -6.47 14.30 11.51
CA ARG A 37 -6.49 12.88 11.20
C ARG A 37 -7.55 12.54 10.14
N SER A 38 -8.77 13.08 10.29
CA SER A 38 -9.86 12.81 9.35
C SER A 38 -9.54 13.28 7.94
N SER A 39 -8.84 14.39 7.79
CA SER A 39 -8.41 14.88 6.48
C SER A 39 -7.39 13.96 5.84
N VAL A 40 -6.44 13.45 6.62
CA VAL A 40 -5.44 12.50 6.14
C VAL A 40 -6.12 11.22 5.68
N TYR A 41 -7.03 10.68 6.47
CA TYR A 41 -7.77 9.47 6.12
C TYR A 41 -8.50 9.63 4.80
N ARG A 42 -9.22 10.74 4.63
CA ARG A 42 -9.95 11.01 3.40
C ARG A 42 -9.03 11.12 2.20
N ASN A 43 -7.92 11.83 2.34
CA ASN A 43 -6.99 12.04 1.25
C ASN A 43 -6.26 10.74 0.84
N VAL A 44 -5.89 9.91 1.81
CA VAL A 44 -5.29 8.61 1.52
C VAL A 44 -6.25 7.73 0.72
N GLU A 45 -7.52 7.67 1.15
CA GLU A 45 -8.54 6.91 0.42
C GLU A 45 -8.76 7.45 -1.00
N GLN A 46 -8.80 8.77 -1.16
CA GLN A 46 -8.96 9.38 -2.47
C GLN A 46 -7.78 9.08 -3.39
N LEU A 47 -6.56 9.11 -2.85
CA LEU A 47 -5.37 8.77 -3.64
C LEU A 47 -5.40 7.30 -4.08
N SER A 48 -5.90 6.42 -3.24
CA SER A 48 -6.09 5.02 -3.59
C SER A 48 -7.11 4.86 -4.72
N GLU A 49 -8.22 5.57 -4.64
CA GLU A 49 -9.27 5.54 -5.68
C GLU A 49 -8.76 6.08 -7.02
N LYS A 50 -7.83 7.02 -7.00
CA LYS A 50 -7.25 7.64 -8.19
C LYS A 50 -6.01 6.92 -8.70
N TRP A 51 -5.67 5.76 -8.14
CA TRP A 51 -4.50 4.96 -8.51
C TRP A 51 -3.17 5.67 -8.30
N LYS A 52 -3.12 6.63 -7.38
CA LYS A 52 -1.87 7.28 -6.95
C LYS A 52 -1.20 6.51 -5.82
N LEU A 53 -2.00 5.79 -5.05
CA LEU A 53 -1.54 4.83 -4.06
C LEU A 53 -2.22 3.50 -4.32
N LYS A 54 -1.56 2.43 -3.94
CA LYS A 54 -2.15 1.09 -3.97
C LYS A 54 -2.52 0.68 -2.56
N LYS A 55 -3.76 0.26 -2.38
CA LYS A 55 -4.24 -0.24 -1.10
C LYS A 55 -4.06 -1.76 -1.05
N VAL A 56 -3.30 -2.22 -0.08
CA VAL A 56 -3.09 -3.64 0.19
C VAL A 56 -3.92 -3.96 1.42
N THR A 57 -5.06 -4.60 1.21
CA THR A 57 -6.05 -4.77 2.27
C THR A 57 -5.81 -6.02 3.11
N TRP A 58 -6.12 -5.88 4.40
CA TRP A 58 -6.33 -6.97 5.33
C TRP A 58 -5.14 -7.87 5.59
N ILE A 59 -3.93 -7.30 5.57
CA ILE A 59 -2.75 -8.00 6.05
C ILE A 59 -2.70 -7.81 7.57
N GLY A 60 -2.80 -8.90 8.33
CA GLY A 60 -2.77 -8.81 9.78
C GLY A 60 -3.85 -7.91 10.36
N LYS A 61 -5.05 -7.87 9.76
CA LYS A 61 -6.19 -7.03 10.15
C LYS A 61 -6.01 -5.54 9.87
N LYS A 62 -5.03 -5.17 9.06
CA LYS A 62 -4.77 -3.77 8.70
C LYS A 62 -4.76 -3.58 7.20
N ALA A 63 -5.07 -2.39 6.76
CA ALA A 63 -4.87 -1.98 5.37
C ALA A 63 -3.59 -1.17 5.28
N TYR A 64 -2.78 -1.47 4.28
CA TYR A 64 -1.53 -0.78 4.02
C TYR A 64 -1.63 -0.04 2.70
N PHE A 65 -0.90 1.06 2.59
CA PHE A 65 -0.85 1.86 1.38
C PHE A 65 0.59 1.98 0.90
N GLU A 66 0.78 1.91 -0.41
CA GLU A 66 2.09 2.03 -1.03
C GLU A 66 2.01 2.88 -2.29
N ALA A 67 3.07 3.59 -2.62
CA ALA A 67 3.15 4.38 -3.85
C ALA A 67 3.59 3.54 -5.05
N ASN A 68 4.07 2.33 -4.83
CA ASN A 68 4.43 1.42 -5.91
C ASN A 68 3.17 0.81 -6.51
N ILE A 69 2.70 1.38 -7.62
CA ILE A 69 1.48 0.95 -8.30
C ILE A 69 1.72 -0.12 -9.37
N TRP A 70 2.98 -0.54 -9.56
CA TRP A 70 3.32 -1.58 -10.53
C TRP A 70 2.88 -2.94 -10.03
N ASN A 71 2.62 -3.84 -10.98
CA ASN A 71 2.29 -5.22 -10.63
C ASN A 71 3.45 -5.89 -9.94
N HIS A 72 3.22 -6.40 -8.75
CA HIS A 72 4.23 -7.09 -7.96
C HIS A 72 3.52 -8.06 -7.01
N ILE A 73 4.32 -8.88 -6.34
CA ILE A 73 3.83 -9.86 -5.39
C ILE A 73 4.21 -9.40 -3.99
N HIS A 74 3.26 -9.48 -3.07
CA HIS A 74 3.54 -9.16 -1.66
C HIS A 74 3.92 -10.44 -0.93
N LEU A 75 5.14 -10.48 -0.40
CA LEU A 75 5.61 -11.55 0.46
C LEU A 75 5.48 -11.07 1.91
N ILE A 76 4.68 -11.77 2.70
CA ILE A 76 4.28 -11.31 4.02
C ILE A 76 4.78 -12.28 5.09
N ASP A 77 5.57 -11.76 6.03
CA ASP A 77 5.99 -12.52 7.20
C ASP A 77 4.90 -12.47 8.26
N GLU A 78 4.27 -13.61 8.53
CA GLU A 78 3.17 -13.68 9.48
C GLU A 78 3.59 -13.46 10.94
N ASN A 79 4.89 -13.54 11.23
CA ASN A 79 5.39 -13.27 12.58
C ASN A 79 5.55 -11.79 12.88
N THR A 80 6.01 -11.03 11.89
CA THR A 80 6.32 -9.61 12.06
C THR A 80 5.38 -8.69 11.30
N TRP A 81 4.66 -9.24 10.31
CA TRP A 81 3.83 -8.52 9.34
C TRP A 81 4.65 -7.60 8.43
N ASP A 82 5.93 -7.88 8.30
CA ASP A 82 6.75 -7.20 7.29
C ASP A 82 6.32 -7.61 5.89
N ILE A 83 6.34 -6.66 4.97
CA ILE A 83 5.92 -6.87 3.59
C ILE A 83 7.11 -6.59 2.68
N ILE A 84 7.41 -7.55 1.81
CA ILE A 84 8.47 -7.44 0.82
C ILE A 84 7.83 -7.54 -0.56
N ASP A 85 8.19 -6.63 -1.45
CA ASP A 85 7.73 -6.68 -2.83
C ASP A 85 8.65 -7.58 -3.66
N LEU A 86 8.04 -8.52 -4.39
CA LEU A 86 8.74 -9.37 -5.34
C LEU A 86 8.31 -9.03 -6.76
N PRO A 87 9.21 -9.14 -7.74
CA PRO A 87 8.82 -8.96 -9.13
C PRO A 87 7.73 -9.95 -9.53
N ILE A 88 6.82 -9.51 -10.40
CA ILE A 88 5.70 -10.34 -10.83
C ILE A 88 6.18 -11.63 -11.53
N ASN A 89 7.34 -11.60 -12.16
CA ASN A 89 7.90 -12.78 -12.82
C ASN A 89 8.52 -13.80 -11.86
N SER A 90 8.44 -13.56 -10.55
CA SER A 90 8.86 -14.53 -9.55
C SER A 90 7.96 -15.77 -9.50
N ILE A 91 6.78 -15.69 -10.12
CA ILE A 91 5.81 -16.78 -10.17
C ILE A 91 5.54 -17.13 -11.63
N ASP A 92 5.40 -18.44 -11.91
CA ASP A 92 5.02 -18.94 -13.24
C ASP A 92 3.49 -18.97 -13.36
N PHE A 93 2.96 -18.21 -14.30
CA PHE A 93 1.53 -18.08 -14.52
C PHE A 93 0.99 -18.96 -15.66
N GLU A 94 1.80 -19.84 -16.27
CA GLU A 94 1.38 -20.65 -17.41
C GLU A 94 0.17 -21.53 -17.14
N LYS A 95 0.02 -21.99 -15.91
CA LYS A 95 -1.04 -22.91 -15.52
C LYS A 95 -2.33 -22.21 -15.06
N LEU A 96 -2.38 -20.90 -15.14
CA LEU A 96 -3.58 -20.14 -14.77
C LEU A 96 -4.57 -20.09 -15.94
N PRO A 97 -5.84 -19.83 -15.66
CA PRO A 97 -6.85 -19.70 -16.72
C PRO A 97 -6.45 -18.64 -17.74
N LYS A 98 -6.81 -18.89 -19.02
CA LYS A 98 -6.46 -17.97 -20.11
C LYS A 98 -7.03 -16.57 -19.95
N ASN A 99 -8.14 -16.45 -19.25
CA ASN A 99 -8.79 -15.15 -19.02
C ASN A 99 -8.31 -14.49 -17.72
N PHE A 100 -7.29 -15.02 -17.10
CA PHE A 100 -6.70 -14.43 -15.90
C PHE A 100 -6.05 -13.09 -16.26
N ASN A 101 -6.48 -12.01 -15.58
CA ASN A 101 -5.94 -10.69 -15.82
C ASN A 101 -5.00 -10.31 -14.68
N ILE A 102 -3.70 -10.39 -14.94
CA ILE A 102 -2.68 -10.12 -13.94
C ILE A 102 -2.68 -8.64 -13.50
N ASN A 103 -3.16 -7.75 -14.36
CA ASN A 103 -3.17 -6.33 -14.06
C ASN A 103 -4.16 -5.95 -12.95
N ASN A 104 -5.16 -6.80 -12.73
CA ASN A 104 -6.19 -6.60 -11.72
C ASN A 104 -6.03 -7.54 -10.53
N THR A 105 -4.82 -8.10 -10.36
CA THR A 105 -4.57 -9.13 -9.37
C THR A 105 -3.73 -8.58 -8.23
N ASP A 106 -4.13 -8.92 -7.02
CA ASP A 106 -3.35 -8.67 -5.82
C ASP A 106 -2.88 -10.04 -5.32
N ILE A 107 -1.59 -10.33 -5.46
CA ILE A 107 -1.02 -11.60 -5.07
C ILE A 107 -0.28 -11.43 -3.76
N LYS A 108 -0.68 -12.23 -2.77
CA LYS A 108 -0.03 -12.23 -1.46
C LYS A 108 0.47 -13.63 -1.15
N ILE A 109 1.70 -13.71 -0.67
CA ILE A 109 2.29 -14.95 -0.18
C ILE A 109 2.62 -14.75 1.29
N PHE A 110 2.04 -15.58 2.13
CA PHE A 110 2.26 -15.54 3.57
C PHE A 110 3.22 -16.66 3.96
N TRP A 111 4.14 -16.37 4.87
CA TRP A 111 4.96 -17.44 5.44
C TRP A 111 5.13 -17.23 6.94
N THR A 112 5.37 -18.36 7.62
CA THR A 112 5.73 -18.36 9.03
C THR A 112 7.00 -19.17 9.20
N PHE A 113 7.82 -18.79 10.15
CA PHE A 113 8.94 -19.62 10.56
C PHE A 113 8.43 -20.66 11.56
N SER A 114 8.77 -21.89 11.32
CA SER A 114 8.39 -22.98 12.22
C SER A 114 9.46 -23.21 13.28
#